data_5a5b63a7c303084f763a3baea1187f6b
#
_entry.id   5a5b63a7c303084f763a3baea1187f6b
#
_cell.length_a   1.000
_cell.length_b   1.000
_cell.length_c   1.000
_cell.angle_alpha   90.00
_cell.angle_beta   90.00
_cell.angle_gamma   90.00
#
_symmetry.space_group_name_H-M   'P 1'
#
loop_
_entity.id
_entity.type
_entity.pdbx_description
1 polymer ?
#
loop_
_entity_poly.entity_id
_entity_poly.type
_entity_poly.pdbx_seq_one_letter_code
_entity_poly.pdbx_strand_id
1 'polypeptide(L)'
;MKSKTILSSYADFTNQMQGQLVNDGVTYYFGNFTNDGNFTYTKTLDTGEIQFVSTKQQNTIIAGNKAVDLHKVTFDIQQHKNYFDLKVNLDIWGELDFKEGIIKVDPLVNSTTKQPAGLVSFMPKSKHKNSNASSFVDGTVEKVGAEPFVFPIGNKEYFRPASISAPKNSKDVVLSNYVFQDSSFFEAHAAHAPEIKQVNTQEYWTLEKAKNSQTSFMLTLSWDETTTLPDLLINPEQDLHIVHWNSAQKQWEDLGGIVDMANKTITTPANISNSGYFTLASVQENQPGDDDVIIYNYVNANGGDQNDYFIIKNINLYPQNSVQIFNRWGAKVYETKNYDSQDNVFRGRQTRGGKLPSGTYYYLITYKKETKNTSYTVKKTGYLHLDSK
;
A
#
# COMPACT_ATOMS: atom_id res chain seq x y z
N MET A 1 26.68 -18.20 -16.73
CA MET A 1 25.95 -19.19 -17.53
C MET A 1 25.40 -18.48 -18.76
N LYS A 2 25.54 -19.02 -19.96
CA LYS A 2 25.12 -18.33 -21.19
C LYS A 2 23.60 -18.41 -21.41
N SER A 3 23.05 -17.46 -22.13
CA SER A 3 21.68 -17.52 -22.63
C SER A 3 21.37 -18.89 -23.31
N LYS A 4 20.13 -19.38 -23.13
CA LYS A 4 19.66 -20.68 -23.62
C LYS A 4 20.31 -21.94 -23.02
N THR A 5 21.11 -21.79 -21.96
CA THR A 5 21.56 -22.94 -21.17
C THR A 5 20.63 -23.22 -20.02
N ILE A 6 20.50 -24.47 -19.60
CA ILE A 6 19.73 -24.93 -18.46
C ILE A 6 20.64 -25.59 -17.45
N LEU A 7 20.51 -25.24 -16.19
CA LEU A 7 21.16 -25.88 -15.06
C LEU A 7 20.08 -26.32 -14.06
N SER A 8 20.18 -27.56 -13.58
CA SER A 8 19.31 -28.05 -12.51
C SER A 8 20.17 -28.59 -11.37
N SER A 9 19.93 -28.08 -10.14
CA SER A 9 20.56 -28.57 -8.92
C SER A 9 19.51 -29.26 -8.04
N TYR A 10 19.67 -30.59 -7.88
CA TYR A 10 18.79 -31.39 -7.01
C TYR A 10 19.31 -31.48 -5.57
N ALA A 11 20.56 -31.11 -5.34
CA ALA A 11 21.16 -30.97 -4.03
C ALA A 11 21.19 -29.51 -3.58
N ASP A 12 21.54 -29.28 -2.33
CA ASP A 12 21.80 -27.94 -1.82
C ASP A 12 22.88 -27.25 -2.64
N PHE A 13 22.67 -25.97 -2.95
CA PHE A 13 23.58 -25.16 -3.72
C PHE A 13 24.22 -24.09 -2.85
N THR A 14 25.55 -23.92 -2.98
CA THR A 14 26.27 -22.83 -2.30
C THR A 14 27.17 -22.09 -3.27
N ASN A 15 26.94 -20.79 -3.43
CA ASN A 15 27.89 -19.88 -4.04
C ASN A 15 28.81 -19.33 -2.95
N GLN A 16 30.06 -19.83 -2.89
CA GLN A 16 31.03 -19.49 -1.84
C GLN A 16 31.49 -18.02 -1.92
N MET A 17 32.12 -17.51 -0.86
CA MET A 17 32.48 -16.10 -0.66
C MET A 17 33.25 -15.45 -1.83
N GLN A 18 34.08 -16.21 -2.54
CA GLN A 18 34.82 -15.74 -3.74
C GLN A 18 34.14 -16.16 -5.05
N GLY A 19 33.01 -16.88 -4.95
CA GLY A 19 32.28 -17.35 -6.11
C GLY A 19 31.66 -16.19 -6.89
N GLN A 20 31.75 -16.31 -8.22
CA GLN A 20 31.09 -15.36 -9.12
C GLN A 20 30.21 -16.12 -10.10
N LEU A 21 28.91 -15.92 -10.02
CA LEU A 21 27.95 -16.55 -10.89
C LEU A 21 27.13 -15.49 -11.63
N VAL A 22 27.28 -15.49 -12.96
CA VAL A 22 26.44 -14.68 -13.85
C VAL A 22 25.44 -15.60 -14.53
N ASN A 23 24.15 -15.48 -14.21
CA ASN A 23 23.08 -16.31 -14.76
C ASN A 23 22.33 -15.59 -15.88
N ASP A 24 22.69 -15.88 -17.14
CA ASP A 24 21.93 -15.42 -18.31
C ASP A 24 21.11 -16.55 -18.96
N GLY A 25 21.03 -17.73 -18.32
CA GLY A 25 20.24 -18.88 -18.74
C GLY A 25 19.06 -19.15 -17.82
N VAL A 26 18.63 -20.39 -17.73
CA VAL A 26 17.58 -20.87 -16.83
C VAL A 26 18.18 -21.80 -15.78
N THR A 27 17.95 -21.51 -14.50
CA THR A 27 18.43 -22.34 -13.39
C THR A 27 17.27 -22.83 -12.54
N TYR A 28 17.33 -24.09 -12.13
CA TYR A 28 16.39 -24.74 -11.22
C TYR A 28 17.13 -25.17 -9.95
N TYR A 29 16.65 -24.74 -8.79
CA TYR A 29 17.16 -25.18 -7.50
C TYR A 29 16.06 -25.93 -6.74
N PHE A 30 16.31 -27.23 -6.48
CA PHE A 30 15.39 -28.13 -5.78
C PHE A 30 15.80 -28.35 -4.31
N GLY A 31 16.96 -27.87 -3.90
CA GLY A 31 17.49 -27.90 -2.53
C GLY A 31 17.55 -26.51 -1.92
N ASN A 32 18.21 -26.42 -0.78
CA ASN A 32 18.55 -25.14 -0.18
C ASN A 32 19.50 -24.35 -1.08
N PHE A 33 19.42 -23.03 -0.99
CA PHE A 33 20.26 -22.12 -1.75
C PHE A 33 21.01 -21.18 -0.79
N THR A 34 22.33 -21.11 -0.91
CA THR A 34 23.16 -20.20 -0.10
C THR A 34 24.01 -19.34 -1.01
N ASN A 35 23.97 -18.02 -0.82
CA ASN A 35 24.80 -17.08 -1.57
C ASN A 35 25.71 -16.26 -0.66
N ASP A 36 26.99 -16.63 -0.62
CA ASP A 36 28.03 -15.86 0.05
C ASP A 36 28.95 -15.11 -0.94
N GLY A 37 28.77 -15.40 -2.24
CA GLY A 37 29.53 -14.80 -3.34
C GLY A 37 28.74 -13.75 -4.12
N ASN A 38 29.22 -13.43 -5.30
CA ASN A 38 28.50 -12.58 -6.24
C ASN A 38 27.58 -13.44 -7.11
N PHE A 39 26.28 -13.22 -7.02
CA PHE A 39 25.27 -13.85 -7.87
C PHE A 39 24.50 -12.76 -8.58
N THR A 40 24.59 -12.72 -9.92
CA THR A 40 23.97 -11.67 -10.74
C THR A 40 23.62 -12.20 -12.14
N TYR A 41 23.16 -11.35 -13.01
CA TYR A 41 22.93 -11.59 -14.43
C TYR A 41 23.47 -10.41 -15.25
N THR A 42 23.58 -10.53 -16.57
CA THR A 42 24.04 -9.45 -17.43
C THR A 42 22.93 -8.41 -17.59
N LYS A 43 23.03 -7.29 -16.90
CA LYS A 43 21.98 -6.24 -16.81
C LYS A 43 21.55 -5.67 -18.18
N THR A 44 22.33 -5.84 -19.23
CA THR A 44 21.98 -5.39 -20.59
C THR A 44 21.21 -6.43 -21.39
N LEU A 45 21.05 -7.64 -20.86
CA LEU A 45 20.30 -8.71 -21.48
C LEU A 45 18.96 -8.89 -20.78
N ASP A 46 17.89 -9.09 -21.53
CA ASP A 46 16.58 -9.47 -20.98
C ASP A 46 16.49 -11.00 -20.76
N THR A 47 17.50 -11.55 -20.10
CA THR A 47 17.70 -12.99 -19.86
C THR A 47 18.06 -13.22 -18.41
N GLY A 48 18.16 -14.49 -18.01
CA GLY A 48 18.44 -14.88 -16.64
C GLY A 48 17.16 -15.20 -15.88
N GLU A 49 16.83 -16.48 -15.82
CA GLU A 49 15.70 -17.01 -15.09
C GLU A 49 16.16 -17.96 -13.99
N ILE A 50 15.55 -17.86 -12.84
CA ILE A 50 15.78 -18.76 -11.72
C ILE A 50 14.45 -19.31 -11.23
N GLN A 51 14.41 -20.59 -10.92
CA GLN A 51 13.24 -21.23 -10.32
C GLN A 51 13.67 -21.93 -9.03
N PHE A 52 13.09 -21.48 -7.92
CA PHE A 52 13.17 -22.18 -6.65
C PHE A 52 11.97 -23.13 -6.57
N VAL A 53 12.26 -24.43 -6.59
CA VAL A 53 11.23 -25.47 -6.62
C VAL A 53 11.35 -26.33 -5.37
N SER A 54 10.32 -26.38 -4.56
CA SER A 54 10.29 -27.23 -3.37
C SER A 54 9.40 -28.44 -3.58
N THR A 55 10.01 -29.61 -3.62
CA THR A 55 9.31 -30.92 -3.72
C THR A 55 9.37 -31.73 -2.44
N LYS A 56 10.10 -31.23 -1.42
CA LYS A 56 10.36 -31.92 -0.14
C LYS A 56 9.22 -31.65 0.85
N GLN A 57 9.10 -32.50 1.86
CA GLN A 57 8.17 -32.30 2.98
C GLN A 57 8.72 -31.33 4.06
N GLN A 58 9.68 -30.49 3.71
CA GLN A 58 10.29 -29.50 4.61
C GLN A 58 10.48 -28.17 3.88
N ASN A 59 10.62 -27.10 4.65
CA ASN A 59 10.87 -25.77 4.11
C ASN A 59 12.19 -25.73 3.33
N THR A 60 12.21 -24.92 2.27
CA THR A 60 13.42 -24.64 1.49
C THR A 60 14.07 -23.37 2.01
N ILE A 61 15.32 -23.44 2.41
CA ILE A 61 16.07 -22.30 2.94
C ILE A 61 16.79 -21.59 1.80
N ILE A 62 16.60 -20.27 1.72
CA ILE A 62 17.32 -19.37 0.82
C ILE A 62 18.09 -18.39 1.69
N ALA A 63 19.39 -18.56 1.80
CA ALA A 63 20.25 -17.87 2.77
C ALA A 63 21.52 -17.32 2.13
N GLY A 64 22.35 -16.65 2.92
CA GLY A 64 23.66 -16.16 2.55
C GLY A 64 23.99 -14.78 3.11
N ASN A 65 25.22 -14.34 2.86
CA ASN A 65 25.75 -13.09 3.36
C ASN A 65 25.74 -11.96 2.31
N LYS A 66 25.40 -12.28 1.05
CA LYS A 66 25.32 -11.29 -0.03
C LYS A 66 24.01 -11.38 -0.77
N ALA A 67 23.45 -10.22 -1.10
CA ALA A 67 22.25 -10.10 -1.90
C ALA A 67 22.36 -10.85 -3.23
N VAL A 68 21.25 -11.29 -3.76
CA VAL A 68 21.13 -12.02 -5.01
C VAL A 68 20.40 -11.15 -6.04
N ASP A 69 21.10 -10.77 -7.10
CA ASP A 69 20.49 -10.04 -8.23
C ASP A 69 19.75 -11.02 -9.15
N LEU A 70 18.44 -10.83 -9.29
CA LEU A 70 17.56 -11.70 -10.06
C LEU A 70 16.83 -10.93 -11.15
N HIS A 71 16.83 -11.45 -12.38
CA HIS A 71 16.01 -10.87 -13.46
C HIS A 71 14.59 -11.45 -13.43
N LYS A 72 14.43 -12.74 -13.73
CA LYS A 72 13.15 -13.44 -13.58
C LYS A 72 13.29 -14.53 -12.53
N VAL A 73 12.37 -14.58 -11.61
CA VAL A 73 12.37 -15.58 -10.56
C VAL A 73 10.98 -16.17 -10.37
N THR A 74 10.92 -17.47 -10.20
CA THR A 74 9.70 -18.22 -9.89
C THR A 74 9.88 -18.96 -8.58
N PHE A 75 8.87 -18.86 -7.72
CA PHE A 75 8.73 -19.67 -6.52
C PHE A 75 7.62 -20.69 -6.74
N ASP A 76 7.94 -22.00 -6.57
CA ASP A 76 7.05 -23.10 -6.85
C ASP A 76 7.14 -24.18 -5.76
N ILE A 77 6.22 -24.14 -4.79
CA ILE A 77 6.07 -25.17 -3.76
C ILE A 77 5.02 -26.16 -4.21
N GLN A 78 5.40 -27.43 -4.36
CA GLN A 78 4.47 -28.51 -4.73
C GLN A 78 3.77 -29.14 -3.52
N GLN A 79 4.04 -28.66 -2.31
CA GLN A 79 3.48 -29.17 -1.05
C GLN A 79 2.97 -27.99 -0.18
N HIS A 80 1.69 -27.80 -0.11
CA HIS A 80 1.00 -26.63 0.48
C HIS A 80 1.26 -26.31 1.96
N LYS A 81 1.96 -27.18 2.70
CA LYS A 81 2.30 -26.91 4.12
C LYS A 81 3.67 -26.28 4.34
N ASN A 82 4.47 -26.17 3.29
CA ASN A 82 5.83 -25.68 3.35
C ASN A 82 5.91 -24.23 2.89
N TYR A 83 7.04 -23.58 3.17
CA TYR A 83 7.35 -22.23 2.74
C TYR A 83 8.84 -22.13 2.34
N PHE A 84 9.18 -21.05 1.65
CA PHE A 84 10.56 -20.64 1.45
C PHE A 84 11.00 -19.78 2.64
N ASP A 85 12.01 -20.23 3.36
CA ASP A 85 12.60 -19.52 4.50
C ASP A 85 13.73 -18.62 4.00
N LEU A 86 13.42 -17.31 3.85
CA LEU A 86 14.30 -16.33 3.25
C LEU A 86 15.16 -15.62 4.29
N LYS A 87 16.48 -15.82 4.19
CA LYS A 87 17.51 -15.27 5.08
C LYS A 87 18.58 -14.48 4.33
N VAL A 88 18.27 -13.97 3.17
CA VAL A 88 19.16 -13.17 2.32
C VAL A 88 18.32 -12.19 1.50
N ASN A 89 18.88 -11.06 1.10
CA ASN A 89 18.18 -10.12 0.24
C ASN A 89 18.11 -10.66 -1.20
N LEU A 90 16.92 -10.59 -1.78
CA LEU A 90 16.65 -10.86 -3.18
C LEU A 90 16.29 -9.55 -3.89
N ASP A 91 17.16 -9.12 -4.80
CA ASP A 91 16.97 -7.91 -5.60
C ASP A 91 16.36 -8.28 -6.96
N ILE A 92 15.06 -8.05 -7.12
CA ILE A 92 14.27 -8.40 -8.31
C ILE A 92 14.32 -7.25 -9.30
N TRP A 93 14.97 -7.47 -10.43
CA TRP A 93 15.14 -6.46 -11.48
C TRP A 93 14.14 -6.58 -12.63
N GLY A 94 13.47 -7.71 -12.78
CA GLY A 94 12.49 -7.96 -13.82
C GLY A 94 11.14 -8.40 -13.26
N GLU A 95 10.91 -9.70 -13.14
CA GLU A 95 9.62 -10.25 -12.71
C GLU A 95 9.78 -11.36 -11.66
N LEU A 96 9.00 -11.27 -10.59
CA LEU A 96 8.79 -12.35 -9.63
C LEU A 96 7.44 -13.03 -9.90
N ASP A 97 7.46 -14.34 -10.14
CA ASP A 97 6.27 -15.16 -10.29
C ASP A 97 6.00 -15.96 -8.99
N PHE A 98 4.89 -15.65 -8.33
CA PHE A 98 4.37 -16.37 -7.17
C PHE A 98 3.55 -17.57 -7.64
N LYS A 99 4.18 -18.52 -8.34
CA LYS A 99 3.47 -19.66 -8.91
C LYS A 99 2.76 -20.47 -7.82
N GLU A 100 3.48 -20.78 -6.73
CA GLU A 100 2.91 -21.42 -5.55
C GLU A 100 3.86 -21.25 -4.34
N GLY A 101 3.29 -20.88 -3.17
CA GLY A 101 3.97 -20.91 -1.89
C GLY A 101 4.36 -19.58 -1.29
N ILE A 102 4.43 -19.57 0.04
CA ILE A 102 4.74 -18.40 0.84
C ILE A 102 6.26 -18.24 0.96
N ILE A 103 6.74 -17.01 0.81
CA ILE A 103 8.11 -16.62 1.11
C ILE A 103 8.10 -15.98 2.50
N LYS A 104 8.61 -16.70 3.52
CA LYS A 104 8.77 -16.14 4.87
C LYS A 104 10.10 -15.44 4.98
N VAL A 105 10.05 -14.16 5.28
CA VAL A 105 11.23 -13.34 5.54
C VAL A 105 11.58 -13.44 7.01
N ASP A 106 12.80 -13.86 7.33
CA ASP A 106 13.25 -13.93 8.72
C ASP A 106 13.30 -12.52 9.32
N PRO A 107 12.50 -12.21 10.35
CA PRO A 107 12.50 -10.90 11.00
C PRO A 107 13.74 -10.66 11.86
N LEU A 108 14.58 -11.68 12.09
CA LEU A 108 15.76 -11.54 12.92
C LEU A 108 16.73 -10.56 12.27
N VAL A 109 17.04 -9.51 13.01
CA VAL A 109 18.05 -8.53 12.64
C VAL A 109 19.41 -9.21 12.70
N ASN A 110 20.15 -9.16 11.59
CA ASN A 110 21.55 -9.60 11.61
C ASN A 110 22.28 -8.86 12.73
N SER A 111 22.84 -9.61 13.68
CA SER A 111 23.49 -9.07 14.89
C SER A 111 24.62 -8.08 14.60
N THR A 112 25.27 -8.20 13.44
CA THR A 112 26.39 -7.37 13.01
C THR A 112 25.91 -6.13 12.22
N THR A 113 24.97 -6.29 11.30
CA THR A 113 24.55 -5.22 10.38
C THR A 113 23.29 -4.50 10.86
N LYS A 114 22.56 -5.06 11.84
CA LYS A 114 21.23 -4.59 12.29
C LYS A 114 20.21 -4.48 11.15
N GLN A 115 20.43 -5.15 10.03
CA GLN A 115 19.50 -5.27 8.92
C GLN A 115 18.66 -6.55 9.08
N PRO A 116 17.43 -6.60 8.57
CA PRO A 116 16.67 -7.84 8.48
C PRO A 116 17.53 -8.93 7.84
N ALA A 117 17.40 -10.15 8.32
CA ALA A 117 18.17 -11.28 7.77
C ALA A 117 17.73 -11.67 6.35
N GLY A 118 16.62 -11.13 5.87
CA GLY A 118 16.12 -11.30 4.50
C GLY A 118 15.26 -10.12 4.07
N LEU A 119 15.19 -9.88 2.77
CA LEU A 119 14.34 -8.84 2.17
C LEU A 119 14.02 -9.22 0.72
N VAL A 120 12.81 -8.98 0.29
CA VAL A 120 12.42 -9.03 -1.14
C VAL A 120 12.33 -7.60 -1.66
N SER A 121 13.30 -7.22 -2.51
CA SER A 121 13.41 -5.85 -3.05
C SER A 121 13.03 -5.83 -4.52
N PHE A 122 12.00 -5.08 -4.85
CA PHE A 122 11.59 -4.83 -6.24
C PHE A 122 12.28 -3.58 -6.76
N MET A 123 13.24 -3.77 -7.65
CA MET A 123 14.04 -2.72 -8.28
C MET A 123 13.21 -1.89 -9.28
N PRO A 124 13.70 -0.74 -9.77
CA PRO A 124 12.96 0.09 -10.72
C PRO A 124 12.42 -0.71 -11.91
N LYS A 125 11.13 -0.51 -12.23
CA LYS A 125 10.37 -1.17 -13.31
C LYS A 125 10.11 -2.67 -13.12
N SER A 126 10.60 -3.28 -12.05
CA SER A 126 10.28 -4.68 -11.75
C SER A 126 8.83 -4.84 -11.29
N LYS A 127 8.29 -6.02 -11.47
CA LYS A 127 6.90 -6.36 -11.16
C LYS A 127 6.80 -7.78 -10.59
N HIS A 128 5.64 -8.11 -10.10
CA HIS A 128 5.27 -9.48 -9.74
C HIS A 128 3.97 -9.89 -10.41
N LYS A 129 3.69 -11.19 -10.39
CA LYS A 129 2.42 -11.78 -10.83
C LYS A 129 2.04 -12.98 -9.96
N ASN A 130 0.78 -13.38 -10.05
CA ASN A 130 0.20 -14.55 -9.39
C ASN A 130 0.23 -14.54 -7.85
N SER A 131 0.50 -13.39 -7.21
CA SER A 131 0.36 -13.30 -5.75
C SER A 131 -1.11 -13.46 -5.35
N ASN A 132 -1.36 -14.30 -4.34
CA ASN A 132 -2.69 -14.67 -3.88
C ASN A 132 -2.62 -15.22 -2.45
N ALA A 133 -3.76 -15.72 -1.92
CA ALA A 133 -3.87 -16.20 -0.54
C ALA A 133 -2.94 -17.39 -0.20
N SER A 134 -2.46 -18.14 -1.18
CA SER A 134 -1.53 -19.25 -0.98
C SER A 134 -0.08 -18.92 -1.36
N SER A 135 0.16 -17.72 -1.93
CA SER A 135 1.47 -17.35 -2.47
C SER A 135 1.74 -15.86 -2.36
N PHE A 136 2.53 -15.46 -1.38
CA PHE A 136 2.86 -14.07 -1.03
C PHE A 136 4.15 -14.00 -0.20
N VAL A 137 4.55 -12.80 0.20
CA VAL A 137 5.66 -12.58 1.14
C VAL A 137 5.10 -12.38 2.55
N ASP A 138 5.39 -13.30 3.47
CA ASP A 138 5.17 -13.14 4.91
C ASP A 138 6.40 -12.42 5.49
N GLY A 139 6.32 -11.10 5.49
CA GLY A 139 7.39 -10.21 5.92
C GLY A 139 7.50 -8.93 5.09
N THR A 140 8.63 -8.26 5.20
CA THR A 140 8.84 -6.96 4.56
C THR A 140 9.17 -7.09 3.08
N VAL A 141 8.52 -6.26 2.28
CA VAL A 141 8.79 -6.07 0.85
C VAL A 141 9.22 -4.63 0.62
N GLU A 142 10.29 -4.46 -0.17
CA GLU A 142 10.79 -3.16 -0.60
C GLU A 142 10.46 -2.90 -2.07
N LYS A 143 10.06 -1.68 -2.39
CA LYS A 143 9.95 -1.17 -3.76
C LYS A 143 10.85 0.04 -3.94
N VAL A 144 11.71 -0.04 -4.95
CA VAL A 144 12.54 1.07 -5.43
C VAL A 144 11.96 1.56 -6.76
N GLY A 145 11.76 2.86 -6.91
CA GLY A 145 11.33 3.44 -8.19
C GLY A 145 10.13 4.37 -8.09
N ALA A 146 9.69 4.86 -9.24
CA ALA A 146 8.58 5.80 -9.38
C ALA A 146 7.31 5.15 -9.98
N GLU A 147 7.26 3.83 -10.08
CA GLU A 147 6.10 3.13 -10.59
C GLU A 147 5.07 2.89 -9.46
N PRO A 148 3.75 2.90 -9.77
CA PRO A 148 2.77 2.42 -8.83
C PRO A 148 3.05 0.94 -8.53
N PHE A 149 2.80 0.52 -7.28
CA PHE A 149 3.18 -0.82 -6.88
C PHE A 149 2.18 -1.43 -5.89
N VAL A 150 1.88 -2.71 -6.09
CA VAL A 150 1.15 -3.54 -5.14
C VAL A 150 2.17 -4.37 -4.38
N PHE A 151 2.26 -4.20 -3.07
CA PHE A 151 3.09 -5.02 -2.20
C PHE A 151 2.42 -6.38 -2.02
N PRO A 152 3.04 -7.48 -2.46
CA PRO A 152 2.46 -8.82 -2.35
C PRO A 152 2.69 -9.41 -0.95
N ILE A 153 2.18 -8.74 0.07
CA ILE A 153 2.44 -9.02 1.49
C ILE A 153 1.27 -9.72 2.18
N GLY A 154 1.61 -10.44 3.22
CA GLY A 154 0.67 -11.07 4.14
C GLY A 154 1.37 -11.49 5.41
N ASN A 155 0.64 -12.14 6.31
CA ASN A 155 1.19 -12.70 7.55
C ASN A 155 0.43 -13.95 7.94
N LYS A 156 1.15 -14.97 8.36
CA LYS A 156 0.59 -16.30 8.68
C LYS A 156 -0.10 -16.91 7.43
N GLU A 157 -1.43 -16.93 7.41
CA GLU A 157 -2.25 -17.50 6.34
C GLU A 157 -3.03 -16.42 5.57
N TYR A 158 -2.81 -15.15 5.91
CA TYR A 158 -3.63 -14.04 5.40
C TYR A 158 -2.85 -13.18 4.41
N PHE A 159 -3.27 -13.22 3.17
CA PHE A 159 -2.78 -12.31 2.13
C PHE A 159 -3.49 -10.97 2.25
N ARG A 160 -2.71 -9.91 2.54
CA ARG A 160 -3.23 -8.55 2.75
C ARG A 160 -2.36 -7.54 2.02
N PRO A 161 -2.52 -7.44 0.70
CA PRO A 161 -1.73 -6.50 -0.08
C PRO A 161 -2.02 -5.06 0.33
N ALA A 162 -0.98 -4.26 0.31
CA ALA A 162 -1.06 -2.82 0.29
C ALA A 162 -0.59 -2.31 -1.08
N SER A 163 -1.05 -1.16 -1.52
CA SER A 163 -0.52 -0.56 -2.74
C SER A 163 -0.31 0.93 -2.61
N ILE A 164 0.61 1.44 -3.42
CA ILE A 164 0.93 2.85 -3.52
C ILE A 164 0.76 3.34 -4.95
N SER A 165 0.25 4.56 -5.11
CA SER A 165 0.33 5.24 -6.41
C SER A 165 1.79 5.58 -6.72
N ALA A 166 2.07 6.01 -7.95
CA ALA A 166 3.42 6.31 -8.40
C ALA A 166 4.14 7.33 -7.50
N PRO A 167 5.26 6.98 -6.85
CA PRO A 167 6.15 7.94 -6.22
C PRO A 167 6.70 8.95 -7.22
N LYS A 168 7.28 10.05 -6.73
CA LYS A 168 7.73 11.14 -7.62
C LYS A 168 9.07 10.86 -8.29
N ASN A 169 9.96 10.12 -7.63
CA ASN A 169 11.33 9.96 -8.08
C ASN A 169 11.68 8.48 -8.28
N SER A 170 12.49 8.21 -9.31
CA SER A 170 12.97 6.86 -9.62
C SER A 170 13.91 6.25 -8.55
N LYS A 171 14.32 7.05 -7.57
CA LYS A 171 15.16 6.63 -6.44
C LYS A 171 14.37 6.52 -5.14
N ASP A 172 13.07 6.78 -5.17
CA ASP A 172 12.24 6.61 -3.98
C ASP A 172 12.23 5.15 -3.56
N VAL A 173 12.30 4.94 -2.26
CA VAL A 173 12.29 3.60 -1.64
C VAL A 173 11.14 3.57 -0.64
N VAL A 174 10.28 2.58 -0.77
CA VAL A 174 9.17 2.33 0.14
C VAL A 174 9.20 0.86 0.56
N LEU A 175 9.15 0.64 1.87
CA LEU A 175 9.03 -0.70 2.44
C LEU A 175 7.63 -0.84 3.04
N SER A 176 7.06 -2.02 2.91
CA SER A 176 5.76 -2.34 3.53
C SER A 176 5.77 -3.75 4.10
N ASN A 177 5.07 -3.91 5.20
CA ASN A 177 4.81 -5.18 5.85
C ASN A 177 3.38 -5.21 6.37
N TYR A 178 2.82 -6.38 6.56
CA TYR A 178 1.53 -6.62 7.17
C TYR A 178 1.67 -7.50 8.40
N VAL A 179 0.93 -7.18 9.47
CA VAL A 179 0.96 -7.93 10.74
C VAL A 179 -0.47 -8.21 11.20
N PHE A 180 -0.73 -9.45 11.57
CA PHE A 180 -2.01 -9.91 12.06
C PHE A 180 -1.90 -10.46 13.49
N GLN A 181 -2.83 -10.04 14.37
CA GLN A 181 -2.95 -10.45 15.78
C GLN A 181 -1.68 -10.15 16.61
N ASP A 182 -1.32 -8.88 16.67
CA ASP A 182 -0.32 -8.36 17.61
C ASP A 182 -1.01 -7.55 18.72
N SER A 183 -1.47 -8.22 19.76
CA SER A 183 -2.19 -7.58 20.87
C SER A 183 -1.31 -6.60 21.64
N SER A 184 -0.01 -6.90 21.80
CA SER A 184 0.93 -6.04 22.52
C SER A 184 1.15 -4.71 21.79
N PHE A 185 1.16 -4.74 20.47
CA PHE A 185 1.20 -3.53 19.66
C PHE A 185 -0.03 -2.65 19.90
N PHE A 186 -1.23 -3.22 19.83
CA PHE A 186 -2.47 -2.44 19.99
C PHE A 186 -2.69 -1.95 21.43
N GLU A 187 -2.23 -2.69 22.44
CA GLU A 187 -2.22 -2.21 23.83
C GLU A 187 -1.36 -0.94 23.98
N ALA A 188 -0.19 -0.90 23.31
CA ALA A 188 0.68 0.26 23.33
C ALA A 188 0.18 1.41 22.44
N HIS A 189 -0.73 1.14 21.49
CA HIS A 189 -1.25 2.07 20.49
C HIS A 189 -2.79 2.18 20.58
N ALA A 190 -3.34 2.30 21.79
CA ALA A 190 -4.79 2.29 22.01
C ALA A 190 -5.48 3.64 21.78
N ALA A 191 -4.76 4.76 21.93
CA ALA A 191 -5.37 6.09 21.84
C ALA A 191 -5.69 6.48 20.39
N HIS A 192 -6.82 7.15 20.19
CA HIS A 192 -7.27 7.64 18.88
C HIS A 192 -7.92 9.00 18.96
N ALA A 193 -7.96 9.70 17.84
CA ALA A 193 -8.63 10.99 17.70
C ALA A 193 -10.15 10.85 17.93
N PRO A 194 -10.85 11.90 18.41
CA PRO A 194 -12.25 11.82 18.80
C PRO A 194 -13.24 11.45 17.68
N GLU A 195 -12.89 11.72 16.44
CA GLU A 195 -13.68 11.36 15.26
C GLU A 195 -13.67 9.85 14.94
N ILE A 196 -12.71 9.12 15.47
CA ILE A 196 -12.59 7.67 15.28
C ILE A 196 -13.51 7.00 16.31
N LYS A 197 -14.42 6.15 15.83
CA LYS A 197 -15.33 5.37 16.68
C LYS A 197 -14.66 4.10 17.19
N GLN A 198 -13.99 3.38 16.29
CA GLN A 198 -13.33 2.11 16.61
C GLN A 198 -12.15 1.87 15.66
N VAL A 199 -11.01 1.53 16.23
CA VAL A 199 -9.81 1.12 15.49
C VAL A 199 -9.84 -0.40 15.28
N ASN A 200 -9.39 -0.87 14.11
CA ASN A 200 -9.17 -2.29 13.90
C ASN A 200 -7.96 -2.75 14.71
N THR A 201 -8.19 -3.52 15.75
CA THR A 201 -7.15 -4.04 16.64
C THR A 201 -6.65 -5.44 16.26
N GLN A 202 -7.03 -5.94 15.08
CA GLN A 202 -6.62 -7.25 14.60
C GLN A 202 -5.42 -7.20 13.66
N GLU A 203 -5.28 -6.11 12.89
CA GLU A 203 -4.31 -6.04 11.81
C GLU A 203 -3.79 -4.63 11.60
N TYR A 204 -2.54 -4.52 11.16
CA TYR A 204 -1.94 -3.26 10.73
C TYR A 204 -0.91 -3.47 9.64
N TRP A 205 -0.64 -2.40 8.91
CA TRP A 205 0.43 -2.32 7.92
C TRP A 205 1.50 -1.35 8.40
N THR A 206 2.75 -1.67 8.08
CA THR A 206 3.84 -0.69 8.19
C THR A 206 4.15 -0.12 6.82
N LEU A 207 4.45 1.15 6.78
CA LEU A 207 4.96 1.84 5.60
C LEU A 207 6.18 2.67 6.00
N GLU A 208 7.34 2.27 5.50
CA GLU A 208 8.59 2.98 5.76
C GLU A 208 9.14 3.56 4.46
N LYS A 209 9.80 4.71 4.56
CA LYS A 209 10.46 5.37 3.44
C LYS A 209 11.94 5.54 3.72
N ALA A 210 12.75 5.61 2.66
CA ALA A 210 14.16 5.95 2.81
C ALA A 210 14.32 7.24 3.65
N LYS A 211 15.35 7.28 4.47
CA LYS A 211 15.64 8.43 5.34
C LYS A 211 15.69 9.73 4.51
N ASN A 212 14.96 10.74 4.96
CA ASN A 212 14.81 12.05 4.32
C ASN A 212 14.04 12.04 2.97
N SER A 213 13.36 10.94 2.61
CA SER A 213 12.47 10.94 1.46
C SER A 213 11.28 11.87 1.68
N GLN A 214 11.03 12.73 0.70
CA GLN A 214 9.85 13.62 0.64
C GLN A 214 8.76 13.05 -0.28
N THR A 215 8.86 11.77 -0.64
CA THR A 215 7.87 11.14 -1.52
C THR A 215 6.50 11.09 -0.86
N SER A 216 5.48 11.27 -1.67
CA SER A 216 4.09 11.17 -1.28
C SER A 216 3.31 10.39 -2.34
N PHE A 217 2.34 9.61 -1.91
CA PHE A 217 1.53 8.74 -2.77
C PHE A 217 0.17 8.49 -2.11
N MET A 218 -0.81 8.06 -2.88
CA MET A 218 -2.03 7.49 -2.34
C MET A 218 -1.72 6.09 -1.82
N LEU A 219 -2.23 5.78 -0.63
CA LEU A 219 -2.13 4.46 -0.03
C LEU A 219 -3.45 3.72 -0.22
N THR A 220 -3.39 2.48 -0.69
CA THR A 220 -4.52 1.56 -0.73
C THR A 220 -4.23 0.37 0.17
N LEU A 221 -5.17 0.06 1.07
CA LEU A 221 -5.14 -1.14 1.90
C LEU A 221 -6.29 -2.08 1.50
N SER A 222 -6.08 -3.37 1.64
CA SER A 222 -7.14 -4.37 1.49
C SER A 222 -7.86 -4.59 2.82
N TRP A 223 -9.10 -5.06 2.78
CA TRP A 223 -9.84 -5.53 3.95
C TRP A 223 -10.50 -6.88 3.66
N ASP A 224 -10.85 -7.62 4.72
CA ASP A 224 -11.48 -8.92 4.58
C ASP A 224 -12.20 -9.32 5.87
N GLU A 225 -13.30 -10.00 5.73
CA GLU A 225 -14.17 -10.41 6.85
C GLU A 225 -13.49 -11.37 7.83
N THR A 226 -12.38 -12.01 7.42
CA THR A 226 -11.64 -12.96 8.27
C THR A 226 -10.62 -12.30 9.18
N THR A 227 -10.18 -11.07 8.87
CA THR A 227 -9.12 -10.37 9.63
C THR A 227 -9.53 -8.99 10.09
N THR A 228 -10.44 -8.32 9.39
CA THR A 228 -10.97 -7.01 9.78
C THR A 228 -12.13 -7.20 10.76
N LEU A 229 -12.19 -6.40 11.81
CA LEU A 229 -13.27 -6.47 12.80
C LEU A 229 -14.64 -6.32 12.14
N PRO A 230 -15.61 -7.20 12.42
CA PRO A 230 -16.94 -7.15 11.78
C PRO A 230 -17.67 -5.83 11.96
N ASP A 231 -17.51 -5.18 13.11
CA ASP A 231 -18.16 -3.90 13.42
C ASP A 231 -17.71 -2.77 12.49
N LEU A 232 -16.50 -2.86 11.91
CA LEU A 232 -16.01 -1.90 10.92
C LEU A 232 -16.63 -2.11 9.53
N LEU A 233 -17.19 -3.29 9.30
CA LEU A 233 -17.72 -3.71 8.00
C LEU A 233 -19.24 -3.64 7.92
N ILE A 234 -19.92 -2.95 8.86
CA ILE A 234 -21.37 -2.76 8.84
C ILE A 234 -21.77 -1.82 7.68
N ASN A 235 -21.12 -0.65 7.56
CA ASN A 235 -21.32 0.32 6.50
C ASN A 235 -19.98 0.80 5.93
N PRO A 236 -19.17 -0.08 5.33
CA PRO A 236 -17.78 0.27 4.99
C PRO A 236 -17.68 1.43 3.98
N GLU A 237 -18.61 1.56 3.04
CA GLU A 237 -18.61 2.66 2.06
C GLU A 237 -18.71 4.05 2.72
N GLN A 238 -19.30 4.14 3.90
CA GLN A 238 -19.54 5.42 4.59
C GLN A 238 -18.59 5.65 5.74
N ASP A 239 -18.24 4.59 6.49
CA ASP A 239 -17.63 4.70 7.80
C ASP A 239 -16.21 4.14 7.86
N LEU A 240 -15.79 3.31 6.88
CA LEU A 240 -14.45 2.72 6.90
C LEU A 240 -13.42 3.73 6.40
N HIS A 241 -12.43 4.01 7.24
CA HIS A 241 -11.31 4.91 6.94
C HIS A 241 -9.96 4.23 7.18
N ILE A 242 -8.93 4.75 6.52
CA ILE A 242 -7.53 4.46 6.84
C ILE A 242 -7.12 5.41 7.95
N VAL A 243 -6.49 4.87 8.99
CA VAL A 243 -5.92 5.66 10.08
C VAL A 243 -4.41 5.43 10.18
N HIS A 244 -3.69 6.46 10.60
CA HIS A 244 -2.25 6.46 10.77
C HIS A 244 -1.89 6.75 12.23
N TRP A 245 -0.92 6.04 12.77
CA TRP A 245 -0.40 6.33 14.11
C TRP A 245 0.52 7.55 14.09
N ASN A 246 0.07 8.63 14.70
CA ASN A 246 0.89 9.82 14.92
C ASN A 246 1.75 9.64 16.19
N SER A 247 3.04 9.36 16.02
CA SER A 247 3.96 9.13 17.12
C SER A 247 4.21 10.38 18.00
N ALA A 248 4.03 11.59 17.45
CA ALA A 248 4.19 12.83 18.20
C ALA A 248 2.99 13.08 19.13
N GLN A 249 1.79 12.79 18.66
CA GLN A 249 0.55 12.95 19.43
C GLN A 249 0.17 11.67 20.19
N LYS A 250 0.82 10.55 19.89
CA LYS A 250 0.57 9.22 20.46
C LYS A 250 -0.89 8.80 20.32
N GLN A 251 -1.44 8.97 19.12
CA GLN A 251 -2.82 8.56 18.80
C GLN A 251 -2.97 8.23 17.32
N TRP A 252 -4.00 7.46 16.99
CA TRP A 252 -4.45 7.26 15.63
C TRP A 252 -5.13 8.50 15.09
N GLU A 253 -4.78 8.90 13.87
CA GLU A 253 -5.35 10.00 13.14
C GLU A 253 -6.05 9.50 11.88
N ASP A 254 -7.21 10.05 11.59
CA ASP A 254 -7.98 9.73 10.41
C ASP A 254 -7.36 10.34 9.14
N LEU A 255 -7.11 9.51 8.13
CA LEU A 255 -6.66 9.93 6.80
C LEU A 255 -7.80 9.95 5.77
N GLY A 256 -9.01 9.51 6.15
CA GLY A 256 -10.11 9.29 5.23
C GLY A 256 -9.99 7.97 4.47
N GLY A 257 -10.91 7.73 3.56
CA GLY A 257 -10.90 6.51 2.76
C GLY A 257 -11.95 6.54 1.65
N ILE A 258 -11.60 6.01 0.50
CA ILE A 258 -12.51 5.77 -0.62
C ILE A 258 -12.58 4.26 -0.80
N VAL A 259 -13.71 3.69 -0.46
CA VAL A 259 -13.91 2.23 -0.45
C VAL A 259 -14.29 1.73 -1.83
N ASP A 260 -13.64 0.66 -2.26
CA ASP A 260 -14.02 -0.16 -3.40
C ASP A 260 -14.55 -1.51 -2.90
N MET A 261 -15.87 -1.64 -2.86
CA MET A 261 -16.54 -2.86 -2.37
C MET A 261 -16.26 -4.07 -3.25
N ALA A 262 -16.10 -3.87 -4.56
CA ALA A 262 -15.89 -4.97 -5.50
C ALA A 262 -14.51 -5.64 -5.31
N ASN A 263 -13.49 -4.82 -5.03
CA ASN A 263 -12.12 -5.27 -4.82
C ASN A 263 -11.74 -5.41 -3.34
N LYS A 264 -12.64 -5.08 -2.42
CA LYS A 264 -12.40 -5.05 -0.96
C LYS A 264 -11.14 -4.25 -0.61
N THR A 265 -11.06 -3.04 -1.14
CA THR A 265 -9.94 -2.12 -0.90
C THR A 265 -10.43 -0.75 -0.49
N ILE A 266 -9.55 -0.03 0.19
CA ILE A 266 -9.79 1.36 0.59
C ILE A 266 -8.54 2.19 0.28
N THR A 267 -8.74 3.35 -0.32
CA THR A 267 -7.65 4.22 -0.79
C THR A 267 -7.75 5.60 -0.12
N THR A 268 -6.62 6.15 0.32
CA THR A 268 -6.59 7.53 0.83
C THR A 268 -7.03 8.51 -0.27
N PRO A 269 -7.86 9.51 0.03
CA PRO A 269 -8.38 10.46 -0.97
C PRO A 269 -7.29 11.38 -1.53
N ALA A 270 -6.17 11.50 -0.83
CA ALA A 270 -5.05 12.36 -1.17
C ALA A 270 -3.73 11.63 -1.01
N ASN A 271 -2.67 12.18 -1.61
CA ASN A 271 -1.32 11.72 -1.37
C ASN A 271 -0.92 11.96 0.08
N ILE A 272 -0.43 10.92 0.73
CA ILE A 272 0.11 10.97 2.09
C ILE A 272 1.64 11.03 2.06
N SER A 273 2.22 11.71 3.03
CA SER A 273 3.66 11.73 3.28
C SER A 273 4.04 11.03 4.59
N ASN A 274 3.06 10.41 5.25
CA ASN A 274 3.23 9.69 6.51
C ASN A 274 4.06 8.41 6.33
N SER A 275 4.76 8.01 7.38
CA SER A 275 5.43 6.71 7.52
C SER A 275 5.08 6.14 8.89
N GLY A 276 5.28 4.85 9.08
CA GLY A 276 4.98 4.15 10.32
C GLY A 276 3.80 3.21 10.18
N TYR A 277 2.87 3.26 11.12
CA TYR A 277 1.78 2.28 11.24
C TYR A 277 0.47 2.80 10.69
N PHE A 278 -0.22 1.93 9.95
CA PHE A 278 -1.53 2.19 9.36
C PHE A 278 -2.47 1.02 9.68
N THR A 279 -3.72 1.34 9.95
CA THR A 279 -4.77 0.33 10.07
C THR A 279 -6.09 0.89 9.56
N LEU A 280 -7.15 0.10 9.70
CA LEU A 280 -8.51 0.49 9.37
C LEU A 280 -9.25 0.94 10.63
N ALA A 281 -10.22 1.81 10.48
CA ALA A 281 -11.07 2.24 11.57
C ALA A 281 -12.47 2.59 11.06
N SER A 282 -13.48 2.49 11.92
CA SER A 282 -14.74 3.16 11.68
C SER A 282 -14.71 4.56 12.30
N VAL A 283 -15.27 5.52 11.57
CA VAL A 283 -15.44 6.88 12.06
C VAL A 283 -16.84 7.06 12.63
N GLN A 284 -17.03 8.11 13.44
CA GLN A 284 -18.35 8.41 13.96
C GLN A 284 -19.31 8.78 12.84
N GLU A 285 -20.40 8.03 12.71
CA GLU A 285 -21.53 8.46 11.89
C GLU A 285 -22.00 9.84 12.37
N ASN A 286 -22.16 10.76 11.43
CA ASN A 286 -23.04 11.88 11.67
C ASN A 286 -24.46 11.30 11.75
N GLN A 287 -25.05 11.23 12.96
CA GLN A 287 -26.48 10.93 13.07
C GLN A 287 -27.23 11.83 12.10
N PRO A 288 -28.07 11.28 11.20
CA PRO A 288 -28.84 12.07 10.28
C PRO A 288 -29.65 13.10 11.06
N GLY A 289 -29.32 14.36 10.90
CA GLY A 289 -30.06 15.49 11.44
C GLY A 289 -30.42 16.44 10.31
N ASP A 290 -31.34 17.37 10.54
CA ASP A 290 -31.71 18.38 9.54
C ASP A 290 -30.52 19.22 9.05
N ASP A 291 -29.37 19.15 9.75
CA ASP A 291 -28.14 19.89 9.49
C ASP A 291 -27.06 19.06 8.76
N ASP A 292 -27.35 17.85 8.28
CA ASP A 292 -26.34 17.00 7.64
C ASP A 292 -25.84 17.59 6.34
N VAL A 293 -24.51 17.50 6.17
CA VAL A 293 -23.85 17.88 4.92
C VAL A 293 -24.11 16.81 3.87
N ILE A 294 -24.88 17.18 2.82
CA ILE A 294 -25.22 16.32 1.68
C ILE A 294 -24.35 16.69 0.50
N ILE A 295 -23.68 15.70 -0.09
CA ILE A 295 -22.71 15.90 -1.17
C ILE A 295 -23.29 15.33 -2.47
N TYR A 296 -23.27 16.14 -3.54
CA TYR A 296 -23.74 15.75 -4.87
C TYR A 296 -22.52 15.49 -5.76
N ASN A 297 -22.35 14.26 -6.20
CA ASN A 297 -21.12 13.77 -6.85
C ASN A 297 -20.98 14.11 -8.34
N TYR A 298 -21.64 15.14 -8.84
CA TYR A 298 -21.62 15.54 -10.24
C TYR A 298 -21.50 17.05 -10.42
N VAL A 299 -20.62 17.47 -11.32
CA VAL A 299 -20.45 18.88 -11.72
C VAL A 299 -20.46 18.98 -13.24
N ASN A 300 -21.33 19.81 -13.79
CA ASN A 300 -21.34 20.20 -15.19
C ASN A 300 -20.71 21.61 -15.37
N ALA A 301 -19.42 21.65 -15.60
CA ALA A 301 -18.66 22.91 -15.74
C ALA A 301 -18.88 23.63 -17.08
N ASN A 302 -19.81 23.15 -17.92
CA ASN A 302 -20.13 23.79 -19.21
C ASN A 302 -21.10 24.96 -19.09
N GLY A 303 -21.69 25.17 -17.91
CA GLY A 303 -22.65 26.24 -17.61
C GLY A 303 -24.09 25.92 -18.07
N GLY A 304 -25.05 26.52 -17.43
CA GLY A 304 -26.45 26.52 -17.87
C GLY A 304 -27.41 25.65 -17.11
N ASP A 305 -26.93 24.80 -16.19
CA ASP A 305 -27.78 23.87 -15.42
C ASP A 305 -27.57 23.97 -13.91
N GLN A 306 -28.44 23.29 -13.16
CA GLN A 306 -28.45 23.29 -11.70
C GLN A 306 -27.20 22.73 -11.04
N ASN A 307 -26.30 22.08 -11.79
CA ASN A 307 -25.07 21.44 -11.30
C ASN A 307 -23.79 22.07 -11.89
N ASP A 308 -23.77 23.39 -12.06
CA ASP A 308 -22.61 24.13 -12.63
C ASP A 308 -21.44 24.28 -11.63
N TYR A 309 -21.62 23.84 -10.39
CA TYR A 309 -20.62 23.78 -9.35
C TYR A 309 -20.79 22.54 -8.46
N PHE A 310 -19.79 22.25 -7.65
CA PHE A 310 -19.81 21.14 -6.68
C PHE A 310 -20.74 21.47 -5.52
N ILE A 311 -21.95 20.93 -5.55
CA ILE A 311 -23.00 21.21 -4.55
C ILE A 311 -22.72 20.39 -3.29
N ILE A 312 -22.51 21.12 -2.20
CA ILE A 312 -22.37 20.57 -0.85
C ILE A 312 -23.43 21.27 0.02
N LYS A 313 -24.62 20.67 0.11
CA LYS A 313 -25.73 21.23 0.87
C LYS A 313 -25.38 21.30 2.35
N ASN A 314 -25.81 22.34 3.04
CA ASN A 314 -25.60 22.60 4.46
C ASN A 314 -24.14 22.86 4.89
N ILE A 315 -23.17 22.90 3.97
CA ILE A 315 -21.76 23.15 4.34
C ILE A 315 -21.56 24.54 4.94
N ASN A 316 -22.42 25.50 4.57
CA ASN A 316 -22.43 26.87 5.09
C ASN A 316 -22.78 26.96 6.59
N LEU A 317 -23.41 25.92 7.17
CA LEU A 317 -23.65 25.81 8.61
C LEU A 317 -22.33 25.58 9.38
N TYR A 318 -21.27 25.20 8.70
CA TYR A 318 -19.94 24.91 9.25
C TYR A 318 -18.88 25.85 8.65
N PRO A 319 -18.78 27.10 9.11
CA PRO A 319 -17.86 28.09 8.51
C PRO A 319 -16.40 27.69 8.51
N GLN A 320 -15.98 26.86 9.51
CA GLN A 320 -14.63 26.31 9.56
C GLN A 320 -14.55 25.03 8.74
N ASN A 321 -14.80 25.14 7.45
CA ASN A 321 -14.71 24.02 6.51
C ASN A 321 -13.58 24.23 5.50
N SER A 322 -13.13 23.14 4.88
CA SER A 322 -12.30 23.17 3.69
C SER A 322 -12.72 22.09 2.69
N VAL A 323 -12.57 22.41 1.41
CA VAL A 323 -12.82 21.48 0.31
C VAL A 323 -11.54 21.36 -0.52
N GLN A 324 -11.08 20.15 -0.69
CA GLN A 324 -9.95 19.81 -1.54
C GLN A 324 -10.40 18.82 -2.60
N ILE A 325 -9.93 19.00 -3.84
CA ILE A 325 -10.21 18.09 -4.95
C ILE A 325 -8.90 17.62 -5.55
N PHE A 326 -8.85 16.33 -5.83
CA PHE A 326 -7.67 15.62 -6.30
C PHE A 326 -7.99 14.93 -7.64
N ASN A 327 -7.01 14.87 -8.52
CA ASN A 327 -7.12 14.04 -9.71
C ASN A 327 -6.90 12.55 -9.34
N ARG A 328 -7.09 11.65 -10.32
CA ARG A 328 -6.90 10.20 -10.13
C ARG A 328 -5.48 9.78 -9.72
N TRP A 329 -4.53 10.69 -9.78
CA TRP A 329 -3.15 10.48 -9.35
C TRP A 329 -2.89 10.97 -7.91
N GLY A 330 -3.94 11.40 -7.19
CA GLY A 330 -3.84 11.97 -5.85
C GLY A 330 -3.21 13.37 -5.80
N ALA A 331 -2.97 14.00 -6.96
CA ALA A 331 -2.47 15.37 -7.00
C ALA A 331 -3.63 16.36 -6.77
N LYS A 332 -3.46 17.27 -5.79
CA LYS A 332 -4.45 18.30 -5.48
C LYS A 332 -4.55 19.30 -6.64
N VAL A 333 -5.75 19.44 -7.18
CA VAL A 333 -6.07 20.34 -8.28
C VAL A 333 -6.85 21.56 -7.84
N TYR A 334 -7.61 21.46 -6.74
CA TYR A 334 -8.37 22.57 -6.17
C TYR A 334 -8.37 22.50 -4.65
N GLU A 335 -8.35 23.68 -4.04
CA GLU A 335 -8.49 23.83 -2.59
C GLU A 335 -9.12 25.17 -2.26
N THR A 336 -10.07 25.15 -1.33
CA THR A 336 -10.61 26.37 -0.74
C THR A 336 -10.97 26.12 0.73
N LYS A 337 -11.07 27.23 1.49
CA LYS A 337 -11.63 27.26 2.85
C LYS A 337 -12.93 28.05 2.81
N ASN A 338 -13.81 27.82 3.78
CA ASN A 338 -15.11 28.48 3.88
C ASN A 338 -15.94 28.30 2.62
N TYR A 339 -16.01 27.08 2.12
CA TYR A 339 -16.88 26.70 1.02
C TYR A 339 -18.34 26.99 1.40
N ASP A 340 -19.08 27.72 0.60
CA ASP A 340 -20.40 28.25 1.00
C ASP A 340 -21.57 27.80 0.11
N SER A 341 -21.31 27.01 -0.92
CA SER A 341 -22.32 26.58 -1.91
C SER A 341 -23.00 27.73 -2.68
N GLN A 342 -22.38 28.88 -2.73
CA GLN A 342 -22.85 30.06 -3.48
C GLN A 342 -21.71 30.64 -4.33
N ASP A 343 -20.81 31.42 -3.74
CA ASP A 343 -19.74 32.11 -4.45
C ASP A 343 -18.39 31.40 -4.38
N ASN A 344 -18.04 30.92 -3.20
CA ASN A 344 -16.78 30.19 -2.97
C ASN A 344 -16.95 28.70 -3.25
N VAL A 345 -17.08 28.35 -4.52
CA VAL A 345 -17.44 27.00 -4.97
C VAL A 345 -16.50 26.49 -6.07
N PHE A 346 -16.42 25.18 -6.20
CA PHE A 346 -15.68 24.53 -7.28
C PHE A 346 -16.54 24.44 -8.56
N ARG A 347 -16.05 25.02 -9.66
CA ARG A 347 -16.69 25.05 -10.98
C ARG A 347 -15.81 24.40 -12.06
N GLY A 348 -15.15 23.29 -11.74
CA GLY A 348 -14.30 22.56 -12.70
C GLY A 348 -13.00 23.27 -13.09
N ARG A 349 -12.49 24.17 -12.23
CA ARG A 349 -11.23 24.89 -12.44
C ARG A 349 -10.21 24.59 -11.35
N GLN A 350 -8.94 24.60 -11.71
CA GLN A 350 -7.86 24.54 -10.72
C GLN A 350 -7.83 25.77 -9.84
N THR A 351 -7.26 25.67 -8.65
CA THR A 351 -7.06 26.85 -7.76
C THR A 351 -6.33 28.00 -8.49
N ARG A 352 -5.48 27.70 -9.44
CA ARG A 352 -4.77 28.69 -10.27
C ARG A 352 -5.53 29.10 -11.55
N GLY A 353 -6.80 28.73 -11.69
CA GLY A 353 -7.71 29.19 -12.74
C GLY A 353 -7.79 28.35 -14.02
N GLY A 354 -6.92 27.37 -14.21
CA GLY A 354 -6.96 26.48 -15.39
C GLY A 354 -8.19 25.56 -15.36
N LYS A 355 -8.83 25.35 -16.55
CA LYS A 355 -9.96 24.42 -16.70
C LYS A 355 -9.49 23.00 -16.54
N LEU A 356 -10.23 22.17 -15.80
CA LEU A 356 -9.95 20.76 -15.61
C LEU A 356 -10.67 19.93 -16.69
N PRO A 357 -10.06 18.87 -17.22
CA PRO A 357 -10.72 17.97 -18.18
C PRO A 357 -11.86 17.18 -17.54
N SER A 358 -12.79 16.72 -18.35
CA SER A 358 -13.83 15.79 -17.90
C SER A 358 -13.21 14.51 -17.35
N GLY A 359 -13.82 13.98 -16.29
CA GLY A 359 -13.34 12.76 -15.65
C GLY A 359 -13.77 12.62 -14.20
N THR A 360 -13.26 11.57 -13.56
CA THR A 360 -13.46 11.33 -12.14
C THR A 360 -12.34 11.97 -11.33
N TYR A 361 -12.75 12.71 -10.32
CA TYR A 361 -11.90 13.35 -9.31
C TYR A 361 -12.27 12.80 -7.95
N TYR A 362 -11.40 12.99 -6.97
CA TYR A 362 -11.66 12.65 -5.57
C TYR A 362 -11.75 13.92 -4.75
N TYR A 363 -12.59 13.92 -3.73
CA TYR A 363 -12.69 15.03 -2.80
C TYR A 363 -12.38 14.64 -1.37
N LEU A 364 -11.87 15.62 -0.62
CA LEU A 364 -11.76 15.60 0.82
C LEU A 364 -12.41 16.89 1.34
N ILE A 365 -13.50 16.73 2.07
CA ILE A 365 -14.21 17.82 2.74
C ILE A 365 -13.96 17.67 4.22
N THR A 366 -13.50 18.75 4.86
CA THR A 366 -13.33 18.78 6.32
C THR A 366 -14.15 19.92 6.90
N TYR A 367 -14.80 19.69 8.02
CA TYR A 367 -15.50 20.73 8.78
C TYR A 367 -15.52 20.41 10.26
N LYS A 368 -15.63 21.46 11.09
CA LYS A 368 -15.75 21.29 12.53
C LYS A 368 -17.20 21.15 12.93
N LYS A 369 -17.50 20.12 13.71
CA LYS A 369 -18.80 19.92 14.37
C LYS A 369 -18.63 20.13 15.86
N GLU A 370 -19.45 20.99 16.44
CA GLU A 370 -19.46 21.28 17.86
C GLU A 370 -20.59 20.52 18.53
N THR A 371 -20.31 19.85 19.62
CA THR A 371 -21.29 19.28 20.53
C THR A 371 -21.27 20.05 21.83
N LYS A 372 -22.24 19.81 22.73
CA LYS A 372 -22.32 20.51 24.03
C LYS A 372 -21.01 20.46 24.84
N ASN A 373 -20.16 19.47 24.63
CA ASN A 373 -18.97 19.22 25.44
C ASN A 373 -17.65 19.12 24.68
N THR A 374 -17.69 18.97 23.34
CA THR A 374 -16.49 18.72 22.51
C THR A 374 -16.64 19.31 21.13
N SER A 375 -15.49 19.63 20.50
CA SER A 375 -15.41 19.97 19.07
C SER A 375 -14.53 18.94 18.39
N TYR A 376 -14.98 18.41 17.27
CA TYR A 376 -14.21 17.46 16.48
C TYR A 376 -14.26 17.79 14.99
N THR A 377 -13.27 17.32 14.25
CA THR A 377 -13.20 17.51 12.79
C THR A 377 -13.83 16.32 12.09
N VAL A 378 -14.85 16.60 11.27
CA VAL A 378 -15.45 15.60 10.38
C VAL A 378 -14.71 15.64 9.06
N LYS A 379 -14.39 14.45 8.52
CA LYS A 379 -13.86 14.27 7.17
C LYS A 379 -14.86 13.48 6.34
N LYS A 380 -15.22 14.02 5.18
CA LYS A 380 -16.02 13.34 4.16
C LYS A 380 -15.18 13.19 2.92
N THR A 381 -15.11 11.98 2.40
CA THR A 381 -14.34 11.62 1.21
C THR A 381 -15.24 10.96 0.19
N GLY A 382 -14.83 10.96 -1.06
CA GLY A 382 -15.59 10.32 -2.12
C GLY A 382 -15.07 10.72 -3.49
N TYR A 383 -15.84 10.40 -4.51
CA TYR A 383 -15.55 10.73 -5.90
C TYR A 383 -16.51 11.79 -6.44
N LEU A 384 -16.04 12.54 -7.42
CA LEU A 384 -16.77 13.59 -8.11
C LEU A 384 -16.63 13.38 -9.63
N HIS A 385 -17.73 13.28 -10.33
CA HIS A 385 -17.75 13.30 -11.80
C HIS A 385 -17.80 14.74 -12.29
N LEU A 386 -16.78 15.13 -13.05
CA LEU A 386 -16.71 16.42 -13.71
C LEU A 386 -16.99 16.27 -15.21
N ASP A 387 -17.98 16.98 -15.72
CA ASP A 387 -18.17 17.20 -17.16
C ASP A 387 -17.73 18.61 -17.52
N SER A 388 -16.76 18.70 -18.42
CA SER A 388 -16.10 19.96 -18.79
C SER A 388 -15.66 19.85 -20.25
N LYS A 389 -16.39 20.48 -21.17
CA LYS A 389 -16.08 20.58 -22.62
C LYS A 389 -15.10 21.70 -22.93
#